data_fd8dc5780806aab74db3472420b6b5ca
#
_entry.id   fd8dc5780806aab74db3472420b6b5ca
#
_cell.length_a   1.000
_cell.length_b   1.000
_cell.length_c   1.000
_cell.angle_alpha   90.00
_cell.angle_beta   90.00
_cell.angle_gamma   90.00
#
_symmetry.space_group_name_H-M   'P 1'
#
loop_
_entity.id
_entity.type
_entity.pdbx_description
1 polymer ?
#
loop_
_entity_poly.entity_id
_entity_poly.type
_entity_poly.pdbx_seq_one_letter_code
_entity_poly.pdbx_strand_id
1 'polypeptide(L)'
;GAMPTITVFTPTYNRKDTLQRLYRSLCAQTVFDFEWLIVDDGSTDGTEAAAGSFSSARFPVRYIKMENGGKHTAYNLALQQATGTYFLCVDSDDLLVPDAMEALREAASPECGICAYKSAADGKSLSTEFPPEIKETTFFGLYSELHCRGEYTFLYPLQIARKAPFPVFPGEAFVTESVVYDRLDKLCRLRLLPKTITVCEYQPDGLSSRATELMKRNPAGYCLYFMQRIDLVNSVPERLLMAGKYQCFGMLARKKRTAYRGTHRLLAAACYPIGLLFRAYYKLCRGI
;
A
#
# COMPACT_ATOMS: atom_id res chain seq x y z
N GLY A 1 -21.28 19.63 9.96
CA GLY A 1 -21.58 18.21 10.12
C GLY A 1 -20.51 17.55 10.98
N ALA A 2 -20.83 16.44 11.61
CA ALA A 2 -19.83 15.65 12.35
C ALA A 2 -18.71 15.20 11.39
N MET A 3 -17.46 15.18 11.87
CA MET A 3 -16.34 14.67 11.08
C MET A 3 -16.53 13.18 10.83
N PRO A 4 -16.25 12.67 9.61
CA PRO A 4 -16.37 11.25 9.32
C PRO A 4 -15.36 10.45 10.15
N THR A 5 -15.73 9.22 10.55
CA THR A 5 -14.83 8.34 11.29
C THR A 5 -13.74 7.80 10.36
N ILE A 6 -14.09 7.40 9.14
CA ILE A 6 -13.15 6.80 8.18
C ILE A 6 -13.11 7.64 6.89
N THR A 7 -11.93 7.98 6.41
CA THR A 7 -11.73 8.36 5.02
C THR A 7 -11.43 7.11 4.21
N VAL A 8 -12.32 6.74 3.30
CA VAL A 8 -12.08 5.73 2.26
C VAL A 8 -11.40 6.44 1.10
N PHE A 9 -10.11 6.23 0.96
CA PHE A 9 -9.30 6.76 -0.13
C PHE A 9 -9.25 5.75 -1.28
N THR A 10 -9.55 6.21 -2.49
CA THR A 10 -9.42 5.40 -3.71
C THR A 10 -8.53 6.10 -4.72
N PRO A 11 -7.32 5.58 -4.99
CA PRO A 11 -6.55 5.99 -6.16
C PRO A 11 -7.19 5.42 -7.42
N THR A 12 -7.26 6.21 -8.50
CA THR A 12 -7.81 5.73 -9.77
C THR A 12 -7.00 6.27 -10.96
N TYR A 13 -6.87 5.45 -11.98
CA TYR A 13 -6.29 5.81 -13.27
C TYR A 13 -6.88 4.94 -14.35
N ASN A 14 -7.70 5.55 -15.24
CA ASN A 14 -8.39 4.86 -16.34
C ASN A 14 -9.18 3.61 -15.88
N ARG A 15 -10.01 3.75 -14.85
CA ARG A 15 -10.77 2.68 -14.19
C ARG A 15 -12.25 3.05 -13.95
N LYS A 16 -12.88 3.79 -14.87
CA LYS A 16 -14.25 4.29 -14.68
C LYS A 16 -15.27 3.21 -14.35
N ASP A 17 -15.19 2.02 -14.99
CA ASP A 17 -16.17 0.95 -14.83
C ASP A 17 -16.03 0.23 -13.47
N THR A 18 -14.79 -0.03 -13.03
CA THR A 18 -14.53 -0.62 -11.71
C THR A 18 -14.87 0.36 -10.59
N LEU A 19 -14.61 1.64 -10.80
CA LEU A 19 -14.93 2.70 -9.85
C LEU A 19 -16.47 2.79 -9.60
N GLN A 20 -17.28 2.58 -10.63
CA GLN A 20 -18.73 2.50 -10.50
C GLN A 20 -19.19 1.34 -9.61
N ARG A 21 -18.50 0.20 -9.69
CA ARG A 21 -18.79 -0.97 -8.83
C ARG A 21 -18.41 -0.70 -7.37
N LEU A 22 -17.26 -0.09 -7.13
CA LEU A 22 -16.86 0.34 -5.79
C LEU A 22 -17.88 1.33 -5.19
N TYR A 23 -18.33 2.31 -5.97
CA TYR A 23 -19.39 3.23 -5.53
C TYR A 23 -20.65 2.50 -5.04
N ARG A 24 -21.11 1.50 -5.79
CA ARG A 24 -22.27 0.70 -5.39
C ARG A 24 -22.02 -0.05 -4.07
N SER A 25 -20.81 -0.59 -3.86
CA SER A 25 -20.47 -1.28 -2.61
C SER A 25 -20.42 -0.33 -1.41
N LEU A 26 -20.06 0.94 -1.61
CA LEU A 26 -20.10 1.98 -0.58
C LEU A 26 -21.55 2.39 -0.26
N CYS A 27 -22.41 2.49 -1.27
CA CYS A 27 -23.83 2.74 -1.06
C CYS A 27 -24.56 1.61 -0.32
N ALA A 28 -24.03 0.39 -0.37
CA ALA A 28 -24.59 -0.80 0.27
C ALA A 28 -24.06 -1.04 1.70
N GLN A 29 -23.26 -0.13 2.27
CA GLN A 29 -22.77 -0.27 3.64
C GLN A 29 -23.88 -0.17 4.67
N THR A 30 -23.69 -0.82 5.84
CA THR A 30 -24.63 -0.80 6.96
C THR A 30 -24.54 0.49 7.76
N VAL A 31 -23.40 1.18 7.75
CA VAL A 31 -23.17 2.48 8.42
C VAL A 31 -22.47 3.45 7.46
N PHE A 32 -22.69 4.77 7.67
CA PHE A 32 -22.30 5.81 6.72
C PHE A 32 -21.50 6.97 7.34
N ASP A 33 -20.86 6.77 8.47
CA ASP A 33 -19.96 7.75 9.09
C ASP A 33 -18.56 7.74 8.48
N PHE A 34 -18.48 7.71 7.17
CA PHE A 34 -17.27 7.79 6.36
C PHE A 34 -17.41 8.82 5.24
N GLU A 35 -16.29 9.28 4.71
CA GLU A 35 -16.23 9.99 3.43
C GLU A 35 -15.55 9.10 2.38
N TRP A 36 -15.89 9.29 1.11
CA TRP A 36 -15.16 8.70 -0.02
C TRP A 36 -14.34 9.76 -0.73
N LEU A 37 -13.03 9.63 -0.66
CA LEU A 37 -12.07 10.51 -1.30
C LEU A 37 -11.43 9.80 -2.50
N ILE A 38 -11.79 10.20 -3.71
CA ILE A 38 -11.26 9.69 -4.97
C ILE A 38 -10.14 10.63 -5.41
N VAL A 39 -8.93 10.10 -5.61
CA VAL A 39 -7.83 10.84 -6.22
C VAL A 39 -7.50 10.21 -7.56
N ASP A 40 -7.75 10.98 -8.62
CA ASP A 40 -7.53 10.56 -10.01
C ASP A 40 -6.13 10.99 -10.47
N ASP A 41 -5.31 10.02 -10.78
CA ASP A 41 -3.94 10.18 -11.24
C ASP A 41 -3.85 10.50 -12.74
N GLY A 42 -4.72 11.40 -13.22
CA GLY A 42 -4.67 11.92 -14.59
C GLY A 42 -5.39 11.05 -15.62
N SER A 43 -6.54 10.46 -15.30
CA SER A 43 -7.33 9.64 -16.23
C SER A 43 -7.76 10.40 -17.49
N THR A 44 -7.87 9.65 -18.59
CA THR A 44 -8.29 10.14 -19.93
C THR A 44 -9.47 9.36 -20.50
N ASP A 45 -10.01 8.39 -19.79
CA ASP A 45 -11.08 7.47 -20.22
C ASP A 45 -12.50 7.94 -19.87
N GLY A 46 -12.66 9.18 -19.37
CA GLY A 46 -13.96 9.70 -18.89
C GLY A 46 -14.22 9.40 -17.40
N THR A 47 -13.23 8.97 -16.63
CA THR A 47 -13.33 8.75 -15.18
C THR A 47 -13.85 10.00 -14.46
N GLU A 48 -13.39 11.20 -14.83
CA GLU A 48 -13.83 12.47 -14.24
C GLU A 48 -15.34 12.68 -14.36
N ALA A 49 -15.89 12.46 -15.55
CA ALA A 49 -17.33 12.57 -15.77
C ALA A 49 -18.12 11.51 -14.98
N ALA A 50 -17.63 10.27 -14.94
CA ALA A 50 -18.22 9.20 -14.15
C ALA A 50 -18.20 9.52 -12.66
N ALA A 51 -17.07 9.97 -12.12
CA ALA A 51 -16.93 10.38 -10.72
C ALA A 51 -17.83 11.56 -10.35
N GLY A 52 -18.02 12.51 -11.26
CA GLY A 52 -18.94 13.65 -11.09
C GLY A 52 -20.41 13.24 -10.93
N SER A 53 -20.78 12.04 -11.37
CA SER A 53 -22.13 11.49 -11.18
C SER A 53 -22.33 10.82 -9.80
N PHE A 54 -21.25 10.54 -9.07
CA PHE A 54 -21.32 9.90 -7.77
C PHE A 54 -21.77 10.91 -6.71
N SER A 55 -22.94 10.68 -6.15
CA SER A 55 -23.48 11.49 -5.07
C SER A 55 -24.23 10.62 -4.10
N SER A 56 -24.16 10.95 -2.82
CA SER A 56 -24.89 10.26 -1.77
C SER A 56 -25.38 11.25 -0.73
N ALA A 57 -26.64 11.11 -0.32
CA ALA A 57 -27.17 11.85 0.82
C ALA A 57 -26.66 11.29 2.16
N ARG A 58 -26.04 10.09 2.14
CA ARG A 58 -25.61 9.36 3.34
C ARG A 58 -24.15 9.56 3.71
N PHE A 59 -23.27 9.83 2.71
CA PHE A 59 -21.86 10.09 2.94
C PHE A 59 -21.30 11.06 1.90
N PRO A 60 -20.31 11.91 2.27
CA PRO A 60 -19.65 12.81 1.33
C PRO A 60 -18.82 12.03 0.29
N VAL A 61 -18.89 12.47 -0.98
CA VAL A 61 -18.04 12.02 -2.07
C VAL A 61 -17.21 13.20 -2.55
N ARG A 62 -15.89 13.05 -2.54
CA ARG A 62 -14.94 14.07 -2.99
C ARG A 62 -14.05 13.49 -4.10
N TYR A 63 -13.92 14.24 -5.19
CA TYR A 63 -13.08 13.88 -6.31
C TYR A 63 -12.01 14.93 -6.54
N ILE A 64 -10.76 14.51 -6.66
CA ILE A 64 -9.62 15.38 -6.95
C ILE A 64 -8.85 14.75 -8.11
N LYS A 65 -8.64 15.51 -9.18
CA LYS A 65 -7.78 15.12 -10.31
C LYS A 65 -6.41 15.77 -10.16
N MET A 66 -5.37 15.01 -10.43
CA MET A 66 -3.98 15.46 -10.41
C MET A 66 -3.27 15.08 -11.72
N GLU A 67 -2.10 15.65 -11.96
CA GLU A 67 -1.23 15.17 -13.02
C GLU A 67 -0.74 13.75 -12.71
N ASN A 68 -0.59 12.92 -13.76
CA ASN A 68 -0.13 11.55 -13.59
C ASN A 68 1.26 11.50 -12.95
N GLY A 69 1.34 10.91 -11.78
CA GLY A 69 2.58 10.79 -10.99
C GLY A 69 2.72 9.44 -10.30
N GLY A 70 1.71 8.57 -10.42
CA GLY A 70 1.66 7.25 -9.78
C GLY A 70 0.81 7.21 -8.51
N LYS A 71 0.37 6.00 -8.15
CA LYS A 71 -0.48 5.74 -6.98
C LYS A 71 0.08 6.34 -5.68
N HIS A 72 1.40 6.31 -5.50
CA HIS A 72 2.07 6.84 -4.30
C HIS A 72 1.90 8.35 -4.15
N THR A 73 1.88 9.13 -5.24
CA THR A 73 1.63 10.56 -5.20
C THR A 73 0.18 10.86 -4.90
N ALA A 74 -0.76 10.07 -5.45
CA ALA A 74 -2.18 10.16 -5.12
C ALA A 74 -2.44 9.85 -3.64
N TYR A 75 -1.77 8.84 -3.08
CA TYR A 75 -1.82 8.52 -1.67
C TYR A 75 -1.36 9.68 -0.79
N ASN A 76 -0.24 10.32 -1.13
CA ASN A 76 0.28 11.47 -0.39
C ASN A 76 -0.72 12.66 -0.40
N LEU A 77 -1.33 12.94 -1.55
CA LEU A 77 -2.36 13.97 -1.66
C LEU A 77 -3.58 13.61 -0.80
N ALA A 78 -3.99 12.34 -0.83
CA ALA A 78 -5.11 11.87 -0.02
C ALA A 78 -4.85 12.03 1.49
N LEU A 79 -3.64 11.74 1.97
CA LEU A 79 -3.28 11.98 3.38
C LEU A 79 -3.43 13.45 3.80
N GLN A 80 -3.15 14.39 2.90
CA GLN A 80 -3.32 15.83 3.17
C GLN A 80 -4.81 16.22 3.17
N GLN A 81 -5.59 15.65 2.28
CA GLN A 81 -6.99 16.01 2.04
C GLN A 81 -8.00 15.24 2.91
N ALA A 82 -7.62 14.10 3.46
CA ALA A 82 -8.48 13.27 4.31
C ALA A 82 -8.96 14.04 5.55
N THR A 83 -10.22 13.84 5.93
CA THR A 83 -10.86 14.49 7.09
C THR A 83 -11.26 13.49 8.19
N GLY A 84 -11.22 12.19 7.91
CA GLY A 84 -11.56 11.14 8.86
C GLY A 84 -10.56 10.99 9.98
N THR A 85 -10.96 10.29 11.03
CA THR A 85 -10.05 9.87 12.11
C THR A 85 -9.13 8.74 11.66
N TYR A 86 -9.64 7.87 10.79
CA TYR A 86 -8.93 6.72 10.23
C TYR A 86 -8.85 6.81 8.71
N PHE A 87 -7.84 6.17 8.14
CA PHE A 87 -7.53 6.19 6.72
C PHE A 87 -7.48 4.77 6.18
N LEU A 88 -8.33 4.49 5.20
CA LEU A 88 -8.45 3.21 4.50
C LEU A 88 -8.20 3.42 3.01
N CYS A 89 -7.16 2.78 2.47
CA CYS A 89 -6.95 2.73 1.02
C CYS A 89 -7.70 1.55 0.42
N VAL A 90 -8.59 1.83 -0.52
CA VAL A 90 -9.33 0.82 -1.30
C VAL A 90 -9.08 1.10 -2.77
N ASP A 91 -8.46 0.16 -3.47
CA ASP A 91 -8.16 0.30 -4.89
C ASP A 91 -9.45 0.38 -5.74
N SER A 92 -9.37 1.04 -6.89
CA SER A 92 -10.55 1.30 -7.73
C SER A 92 -11.19 0.04 -8.33
N ASP A 93 -10.49 -1.08 -8.32
CA ASP A 93 -10.94 -2.40 -8.77
C ASP A 93 -11.35 -3.34 -7.61
N ASP A 94 -11.28 -2.86 -6.38
CA ASP A 94 -11.74 -3.59 -5.19
C ASP A 94 -13.16 -3.17 -4.79
N LEU A 95 -13.82 -4.04 -4.01
CA LEU A 95 -15.14 -3.81 -3.41
C LEU A 95 -15.05 -3.98 -1.91
N LEU A 96 -16.02 -3.43 -1.18
CA LEU A 96 -16.17 -3.65 0.25
C LEU A 96 -17.34 -4.60 0.54
N VAL A 97 -17.18 -5.49 1.52
CA VAL A 97 -18.30 -6.28 2.02
C VAL A 97 -19.33 -5.35 2.71
N PRO A 98 -20.63 -5.71 2.77
CA PRO A 98 -21.69 -4.79 3.22
C PRO A 98 -21.51 -4.22 4.64
N ASP A 99 -20.89 -4.96 5.55
CA ASP A 99 -20.63 -4.56 6.94
C ASP A 99 -19.18 -4.13 7.20
N ALA A 100 -18.43 -3.81 6.16
CA ALA A 100 -17.01 -3.45 6.26
C ALA A 100 -16.78 -2.23 7.15
N MET A 101 -17.53 -1.14 6.91
CA MET A 101 -17.37 0.10 7.67
C MET A 101 -17.74 -0.08 9.14
N GLU A 102 -18.79 -0.83 9.43
CA GLU A 102 -19.22 -1.14 10.79
C GLU A 102 -18.12 -1.94 11.53
N ALA A 103 -17.63 -3.02 10.92
CA ALA A 103 -16.59 -3.87 11.54
C ALA A 103 -15.28 -3.10 11.77
N LEU A 104 -14.86 -2.27 10.82
CA LEU A 104 -13.66 -1.45 10.98
C LEU A 104 -13.83 -0.40 12.07
N ARG A 105 -14.98 0.28 12.11
CA ARG A 105 -15.27 1.28 13.15
C ARG A 105 -15.26 0.68 14.55
N GLU A 106 -15.86 -0.50 14.73
CA GLU A 106 -15.90 -1.20 16.02
C GLU A 106 -14.53 -1.67 16.49
N ALA A 107 -13.68 -2.11 15.56
CA ALA A 107 -12.32 -2.57 15.86
C ALA A 107 -11.29 -1.44 15.99
N ALA A 108 -11.62 -0.22 15.53
CA ALA A 108 -10.69 0.89 15.42
C ALA A 108 -10.17 1.39 16.80
N SER A 109 -8.93 1.80 16.82
CA SER A 109 -8.26 2.40 17.97
C SER A 109 -7.32 3.52 17.52
N PRO A 110 -7.21 4.63 18.27
CA PRO A 110 -6.32 5.72 17.90
C PRO A 110 -4.82 5.36 17.99
N GLU A 111 -4.49 4.26 18.63
CA GLU A 111 -3.11 3.87 18.92
C GLU A 111 -2.56 2.79 18.01
N CYS A 112 -3.41 2.05 17.30
CA CYS A 112 -3.01 0.95 16.43
C CYS A 112 -3.76 0.95 15.09
N GLY A 113 -3.13 0.37 14.06
CA GLY A 113 -3.79 0.05 12.81
C GLY A 113 -4.59 -1.25 12.90
N ILE A 114 -5.27 -1.59 11.82
CA ILE A 114 -5.99 -2.86 11.65
C ILE A 114 -5.45 -3.57 10.41
N CYS A 115 -5.25 -4.88 10.51
CA CYS A 115 -5.02 -5.78 9.40
C CYS A 115 -6.20 -6.76 9.31
N ALA A 116 -6.88 -6.81 8.17
CA ALA A 116 -8.04 -7.65 7.93
C ALA A 116 -7.90 -8.44 6.63
N TYR A 117 -8.78 -9.42 6.41
CA TYR A 117 -8.72 -10.29 5.24
C TYR A 117 -9.23 -9.63 3.95
N LYS A 118 -8.70 -10.13 2.84
CA LYS A 118 -9.24 -9.96 1.48
C LYS A 118 -9.73 -11.29 0.92
N SER A 119 -10.74 -11.23 0.05
CA SER A 119 -11.17 -12.36 -0.75
C SER A 119 -11.19 -12.01 -2.24
N ALA A 120 -11.18 -13.03 -3.09
CA ALA A 120 -11.50 -12.88 -4.50
C ALA A 120 -13.02 -12.78 -4.69
N ALA A 121 -13.47 -12.38 -5.89
CA ALA A 121 -14.88 -12.23 -6.23
C ALA A 121 -15.68 -13.56 -6.14
N ASP A 122 -15.01 -14.70 -6.31
CA ASP A 122 -15.59 -16.04 -6.14
C ASP A 122 -15.70 -16.49 -4.67
N GLY A 123 -15.33 -15.62 -3.72
CA GLY A 123 -15.34 -15.89 -2.28
C GLY A 123 -14.10 -16.61 -1.75
N LYS A 124 -13.13 -16.98 -2.63
CA LYS A 124 -11.88 -17.59 -2.19
C LYS A 124 -11.04 -16.58 -1.42
N SER A 125 -10.54 -16.99 -0.24
CA SER A 125 -9.64 -16.13 0.54
C SER A 125 -8.34 -15.86 -0.21
N LEU A 126 -7.92 -14.59 -0.24
CA LEU A 126 -6.61 -14.15 -0.72
C LEU A 126 -5.60 -13.99 0.42
N SER A 127 -6.05 -14.17 1.66
CA SER A 127 -5.26 -14.02 2.87
C SER A 127 -5.07 -15.37 3.57
N THR A 128 -3.89 -15.64 4.08
CA THR A 128 -3.70 -16.70 5.09
C THR A 128 -4.41 -16.28 6.37
N GLU A 129 -5.12 -17.22 7.01
CA GLU A 129 -5.76 -16.95 8.30
C GLU A 129 -4.73 -16.61 9.38
N PHE A 130 -5.07 -15.69 10.28
CA PHE A 130 -4.24 -15.34 11.41
C PHE A 130 -4.20 -16.47 12.44
N PRO A 131 -3.05 -16.73 13.10
CA PRO A 131 -3.02 -17.60 14.28
C PRO A 131 -4.00 -17.06 15.32
N PRO A 132 -4.96 -17.89 15.83
CA PRO A 132 -6.06 -17.40 16.69
C PRO A 132 -5.59 -16.81 18.02
N GLU A 133 -4.43 -17.22 18.51
CA GLU A 133 -3.81 -16.72 19.74
C GLU A 133 -3.15 -15.34 19.58
N ILE A 134 -2.82 -14.94 18.36
CA ILE A 134 -2.15 -13.66 18.08
C ILE A 134 -3.20 -12.57 17.81
N LYS A 135 -3.15 -11.50 18.59
CA LYS A 135 -4.10 -10.38 18.46
C LYS A 135 -3.50 -9.16 17.78
N GLU A 136 -2.18 -9.02 17.85
CA GLU A 136 -1.46 -7.87 17.28
C GLU A 136 -0.11 -8.31 16.69
N THR A 137 0.29 -7.64 15.62
CA THR A 137 1.60 -7.82 14.99
C THR A 137 2.07 -6.51 14.38
N THR A 138 3.14 -6.54 13.59
CA THR A 138 3.57 -5.47 12.70
C THR A 138 3.34 -5.91 11.25
N PHE A 139 3.39 -4.99 10.28
CA PHE A 139 3.33 -5.35 8.87
C PHE A 139 4.46 -6.32 8.50
N PHE A 140 5.68 -6.02 8.94
CA PHE A 140 6.82 -6.92 8.71
C PHE A 140 6.61 -8.27 9.44
N GLY A 141 6.18 -8.25 10.69
CA GLY A 141 5.92 -9.46 11.50
C GLY A 141 4.84 -10.36 10.92
N LEU A 142 3.81 -9.80 10.29
CA LEU A 142 2.75 -10.55 9.61
C LEU A 142 3.33 -11.58 8.61
N TYR A 143 4.30 -11.17 7.80
CA TYR A 143 4.91 -12.01 6.77
C TYR A 143 6.15 -12.77 7.25
N SER A 144 6.97 -12.19 8.12
CA SER A 144 8.25 -12.75 8.55
C SER A 144 8.15 -13.63 9.79
N GLU A 145 7.30 -13.28 10.74
CA GLU A 145 7.17 -13.98 12.03
C GLU A 145 5.96 -14.91 12.05
N LEU A 146 4.80 -14.44 11.58
CA LEU A 146 3.58 -15.24 11.51
C LEU A 146 3.48 -16.09 10.24
N HIS A 147 4.42 -15.92 9.31
CA HIS A 147 4.47 -16.63 8.03
C HIS A 147 3.17 -16.54 7.21
N CYS A 148 2.36 -15.51 7.46
CA CYS A 148 1.18 -15.23 6.67
C CYS A 148 1.54 -14.93 5.20
N ARG A 149 0.64 -15.24 4.29
CA ARG A 149 0.82 -15.04 2.85
C ARG A 149 -0.42 -14.38 2.28
N GLY A 150 -0.26 -13.75 1.12
CA GLY A 150 -1.36 -13.17 0.37
C GLY A 150 -1.55 -11.69 0.65
N GLU A 151 -2.77 -11.23 0.41
CA GLU A 151 -3.14 -9.82 0.46
C GLU A 151 -4.06 -9.54 1.64
N TYR A 152 -3.89 -8.38 2.24
CA TYR A 152 -4.64 -7.92 3.39
C TYR A 152 -5.15 -6.49 3.20
N THR A 153 -6.16 -6.12 3.96
CA THR A 153 -6.68 -4.77 4.06
C THR A 153 -6.10 -4.11 5.29
N PHE A 154 -5.61 -2.88 5.15
CA PHE A 154 -5.02 -2.12 6.24
C PHE A 154 -5.79 -0.82 6.48
N LEU A 155 -6.12 -0.55 7.74
CA LEU A 155 -6.64 0.72 8.21
C LEU A 155 -5.65 1.31 9.21
N TYR A 156 -5.35 2.60 9.09
CA TYR A 156 -4.48 3.29 10.04
C TYR A 156 -5.17 4.53 10.63
N PRO A 157 -4.86 4.90 11.87
CA PRO A 157 -5.18 6.24 12.35
C PRO A 157 -4.55 7.28 11.42
N LEU A 158 -5.35 8.25 10.96
CA LEU A 158 -4.89 9.23 9.97
C LEU A 158 -3.68 10.03 10.48
N GLN A 159 -3.65 10.37 11.76
CA GLN A 159 -2.53 11.10 12.37
C GLN A 159 -1.21 10.30 12.34
N ILE A 160 -1.30 8.97 12.42
CA ILE A 160 -0.15 8.08 12.30
C ILE A 160 0.24 7.95 10.83
N ALA A 161 -0.70 7.71 9.93
CA ALA A 161 -0.46 7.58 8.50
C ALA A 161 0.23 8.83 7.91
N ARG A 162 -0.14 10.03 8.35
CA ARG A 162 0.47 11.30 7.94
C ARG A 162 1.96 11.43 8.28
N LYS A 163 2.46 10.67 9.25
CA LYS A 163 3.89 10.69 9.63
C LYS A 163 4.76 9.85 8.71
N ALA A 164 4.17 9.04 7.84
CA ALA A 164 4.88 8.14 6.94
C ALA A 164 4.35 8.26 5.49
N PRO A 165 4.45 9.43 4.84
CA PRO A 165 4.09 9.56 3.43
C PRO A 165 5.06 8.76 2.55
N PHE A 166 4.62 8.44 1.33
CA PHE A 166 5.51 7.88 0.33
C PHE A 166 6.62 8.85 -0.04
N PRO A 167 7.87 8.40 -0.14
CA PRO A 167 8.92 9.16 -0.81
C PRO A 167 8.61 9.27 -2.30
N VAL A 168 8.99 10.38 -2.91
CA VAL A 168 8.83 10.63 -4.34
C VAL A 168 10.21 10.83 -4.96
N PHE A 169 10.52 10.04 -5.99
CA PHE A 169 11.77 10.14 -6.73
C PHE A 169 11.50 10.74 -8.11
N PRO A 170 12.22 11.81 -8.52
CA PRO A 170 12.03 12.42 -9.83
C PRO A 170 12.16 11.40 -10.97
N GLY A 171 11.15 11.34 -11.87
CA GLY A 171 11.13 10.43 -13.01
C GLY A 171 10.79 8.98 -12.65
N GLU A 172 10.39 8.66 -11.42
CA GLU A 172 9.85 7.36 -11.03
C GLU A 172 8.36 7.48 -10.70
N ALA A 173 7.57 6.55 -11.20
CA ALA A 173 6.10 6.56 -11.06
C ALA A 173 5.58 5.51 -10.08
N PHE A 174 6.47 4.83 -9.36
CA PHE A 174 6.09 3.76 -8.45
C PHE A 174 7.04 3.66 -7.25
N VAL A 175 6.48 3.52 -6.07
CA VAL A 175 7.15 3.08 -4.84
C VAL A 175 6.29 1.98 -4.21
N THR A 176 6.90 0.85 -3.84
CA THR A 176 6.15 -0.24 -3.20
C THR A 176 5.55 0.18 -1.87
N GLU A 177 4.32 -0.23 -1.60
CA GLU A 177 3.59 0.06 -0.36
C GLU A 177 4.33 -0.39 0.90
N SER A 178 5.12 -1.46 0.80
CA SER A 178 5.95 -1.95 1.90
C SER A 178 6.88 -0.88 2.48
N VAL A 179 7.33 0.09 1.68
CA VAL A 179 8.15 1.21 2.16
C VAL A 179 7.40 2.03 3.23
N VAL A 180 6.12 2.28 3.00
CA VAL A 180 5.26 3.03 3.95
C VAL A 180 4.91 2.16 5.15
N TYR A 181 4.47 0.92 4.92
CA TYR A 181 4.07 0.02 6.00
C TYR A 181 5.22 -0.34 6.95
N ASP A 182 6.43 -0.57 6.41
CA ASP A 182 7.63 -0.75 7.23
C ASP A 182 7.96 0.48 8.10
N ARG A 183 7.64 1.68 7.64
CA ARG A 183 7.78 2.91 8.42
C ARG A 183 6.70 3.05 9.48
N LEU A 184 5.46 2.69 9.14
CA LEU A 184 4.34 2.71 10.08
C LEU A 184 4.53 1.72 11.24
N ASP A 185 5.21 0.58 11.01
CA ASP A 185 5.56 -0.39 12.05
C ASP A 185 6.38 0.21 13.20
N LYS A 186 7.10 1.30 12.94
CA LYS A 186 7.85 2.04 13.98
C LYS A 186 6.95 2.96 14.82
N LEU A 187 5.73 3.21 14.38
CA LEU A 187 4.81 4.17 14.98
C LEU A 187 3.64 3.50 15.69
N CYS A 188 3.17 2.36 15.18
CA CYS A 188 2.07 1.61 15.79
C CYS A 188 2.11 0.13 15.37
N ARG A 189 1.41 -0.69 16.15
CA ARG A 189 1.14 -2.09 15.80
C ARG A 189 -0.14 -2.21 14.98
N LEU A 190 -0.36 -3.37 14.40
CA LEU A 190 -1.57 -3.78 13.70
C LEU A 190 -2.37 -4.75 14.57
N ARG A 191 -3.60 -4.41 14.89
CA ARG A 191 -4.59 -5.33 15.44
C ARG A 191 -5.08 -6.25 14.32
N LEU A 192 -5.11 -7.54 14.57
CA LEU A 192 -5.59 -8.53 13.63
C LEU A 192 -7.11 -8.68 13.74
N LEU A 193 -7.82 -8.36 12.67
CA LEU A 193 -9.26 -8.53 12.54
C LEU A 193 -9.54 -9.72 11.62
N PRO A 194 -9.94 -10.89 12.16
CA PRO A 194 -10.16 -12.10 11.36
C PRO A 194 -11.51 -12.05 10.61
N LYS A 195 -11.62 -11.05 9.73
CA LYS A 195 -12.82 -10.78 8.94
C LYS A 195 -12.43 -10.29 7.55
N THR A 196 -13.14 -10.76 6.53
CA THR A 196 -13.02 -10.22 5.18
C THR A 196 -13.66 -8.83 5.11
N ILE A 197 -12.88 -7.86 4.68
CA ILE A 197 -13.31 -6.47 4.50
C ILE A 197 -13.38 -6.11 3.02
N THR A 198 -12.38 -6.50 2.25
CA THR A 198 -12.24 -6.15 0.83
C THR A 198 -12.39 -7.38 -0.05
N VAL A 199 -13.08 -7.22 -1.17
CA VAL A 199 -13.19 -8.20 -2.26
C VAL A 199 -12.40 -7.67 -3.44
N CYS A 200 -11.41 -8.42 -3.89
CA CYS A 200 -10.51 -8.05 -4.98
C CYS A 200 -10.96 -8.66 -6.30
N GLU A 201 -11.02 -7.84 -7.34
CA GLU A 201 -11.23 -8.27 -8.71
C GLU A 201 -9.97 -8.01 -9.53
N TYR A 202 -9.13 -9.05 -9.71
CA TYR A 202 -7.90 -8.91 -10.46
C TYR A 202 -8.13 -8.41 -11.89
N GLN A 203 -7.37 -7.39 -12.27
CA GLN A 203 -7.33 -6.87 -13.63
C GLN A 203 -6.09 -7.41 -14.36
N PRO A 204 -6.21 -7.79 -15.67
CA PRO A 204 -5.08 -8.34 -16.44
C PRO A 204 -3.88 -7.39 -16.54
N ASP A 205 -4.12 -6.09 -16.49
CA ASP A 205 -3.12 -5.03 -16.60
C ASP A 205 -2.71 -4.43 -15.24
N GLY A 206 -3.03 -5.10 -14.13
CA GLY A 206 -2.67 -4.68 -12.78
C GLY A 206 -1.15 -4.63 -12.52
N LEU A 207 -0.72 -3.88 -11.50
CA LEU A 207 0.69 -3.70 -11.14
C LEU A 207 1.42 -5.02 -10.84
N SER A 208 0.73 -5.98 -10.24
CA SER A 208 1.29 -7.29 -9.89
C SER A 208 1.81 -8.08 -11.12
N SER A 209 1.17 -7.93 -12.29
CA SER A 209 1.58 -8.58 -13.53
C SER A 209 2.83 -7.96 -14.17
N ARG A 210 3.26 -6.78 -13.69
CA ARG A 210 4.36 -5.99 -14.25
C ARG A 210 5.55 -5.83 -13.32
N ALA A 211 5.73 -6.72 -12.34
CA ALA A 211 6.74 -6.58 -11.29
C ALA A 211 8.16 -6.31 -11.82
N THR A 212 8.59 -7.03 -12.87
CA THR A 212 9.92 -6.83 -13.48
C THR A 212 10.06 -5.45 -14.10
N GLU A 213 9.04 -4.98 -14.81
CA GLU A 213 9.07 -3.64 -15.45
C GLU A 213 9.04 -2.53 -14.38
N LEU A 214 8.29 -2.72 -13.29
CA LEU A 214 8.30 -1.79 -12.17
C LEU A 214 9.70 -1.67 -11.55
N MET A 215 10.40 -2.79 -11.33
CA MET A 215 11.77 -2.79 -10.81
C MET A 215 12.73 -2.03 -11.72
N LYS A 216 12.60 -2.24 -13.04
CA LYS A 216 13.46 -1.61 -14.05
C LYS A 216 13.27 -0.09 -14.10
N ARG A 217 12.04 0.36 -14.05
CA ARG A 217 11.69 1.79 -14.20
C ARG A 217 11.81 2.59 -12.89
N ASN A 218 11.79 1.92 -11.74
CA ASN A 218 11.73 2.58 -10.44
C ASN A 218 12.84 2.11 -9.49
N PRO A 219 14.12 2.14 -9.89
CA PRO A 219 15.21 1.57 -9.10
C PRO A 219 15.45 2.31 -7.78
N ALA A 220 15.16 3.60 -7.67
CA ALA A 220 15.36 4.34 -6.43
C ALA A 220 14.34 3.93 -5.35
N GLY A 221 13.09 3.71 -5.73
CA GLY A 221 12.07 3.17 -4.83
C GLY A 221 12.44 1.79 -4.30
N TYR A 222 12.92 0.89 -5.16
CA TYR A 222 13.40 -0.43 -4.73
C TYR A 222 14.70 -0.38 -3.91
N CYS A 223 15.62 0.53 -4.24
CA CYS A 223 16.80 0.78 -3.42
C CYS A 223 16.42 1.13 -1.98
N LEU A 224 15.47 2.04 -1.82
CA LEU A 224 14.95 2.42 -0.50
C LEU A 224 14.26 1.26 0.21
N TYR A 225 13.45 0.47 -0.49
CA TYR A 225 12.78 -0.71 0.07
C TYR A 225 13.81 -1.70 0.64
N PHE A 226 14.81 -2.10 -0.13
CA PHE A 226 15.82 -3.02 0.34
C PHE A 226 16.69 -2.42 1.46
N MET A 227 16.97 -1.12 1.39
CA MET A 227 17.67 -0.40 2.45
C MET A 227 16.95 -0.51 3.80
N GLN A 228 15.63 -0.27 3.83
CA GLN A 228 14.84 -0.39 5.06
C GLN A 228 14.86 -1.82 5.61
N ARG A 229 14.86 -2.83 4.74
CA ARG A 229 14.83 -4.24 5.10
C ARG A 229 16.15 -4.74 5.71
N ILE A 230 17.29 -4.07 5.50
CA ILE A 230 18.57 -4.43 6.15
C ILE A 230 18.43 -4.45 7.67
N ASP A 231 17.71 -3.48 8.24
CA ASP A 231 17.53 -3.36 9.69
C ASP A 231 16.36 -4.20 10.24
N LEU A 232 15.42 -4.60 9.39
CA LEU A 232 14.22 -5.30 9.82
C LEU A 232 14.39 -6.82 9.89
N VAL A 233 15.21 -7.40 8.99
CA VAL A 233 15.39 -8.86 8.95
C VAL A 233 16.17 -9.37 10.15
N ASN A 234 15.81 -10.58 10.63
CA ASN A 234 16.33 -11.14 11.87
C ASN A 234 17.57 -12.02 11.69
N SER A 235 17.79 -12.54 10.48
CA SER A 235 18.92 -13.44 10.20
C SER A 235 20.04 -12.78 9.41
N VAL A 236 21.27 -13.23 9.61
CA VAL A 236 22.43 -12.75 8.86
C VAL A 236 22.31 -13.05 7.36
N PRO A 237 21.90 -14.26 6.92
CA PRO A 237 21.72 -14.53 5.48
C PRO A 237 20.71 -13.60 4.81
N GLU A 238 19.57 -13.36 5.44
CA GLU A 238 18.56 -12.41 4.91
C GLU A 238 19.13 -10.98 4.85
N ARG A 239 19.89 -10.57 5.86
CA ARG A 239 20.51 -9.25 5.89
C ARG A 239 21.53 -9.07 4.77
N LEU A 240 22.36 -10.09 4.49
CA LEU A 240 23.27 -10.09 3.35
C LEU A 240 22.51 -10.01 2.01
N LEU A 241 21.38 -10.73 1.90
CA LEU A 241 20.51 -10.68 0.73
C LEU A 241 19.94 -9.28 0.52
N MET A 242 19.39 -8.66 1.58
CA MET A 242 18.83 -7.29 1.50
C MET A 242 19.92 -6.26 1.19
N ALA A 243 21.09 -6.36 1.84
CA ALA A 243 22.22 -5.47 1.58
C ALA A 243 22.76 -5.61 0.15
N GLY A 244 22.85 -6.82 -0.37
CA GLY A 244 23.25 -7.07 -1.76
C GLY A 244 22.27 -6.46 -2.76
N LYS A 245 20.97 -6.65 -2.54
CA LYS A 245 19.93 -6.03 -3.38
C LYS A 245 19.94 -4.50 -3.26
N TYR A 246 20.13 -3.95 -2.06
CA TYR A 246 20.33 -2.51 -1.85
C TYR A 246 21.48 -1.95 -2.70
N GLN A 247 22.63 -2.66 -2.72
CA GLN A 247 23.76 -2.26 -3.56
C GLN A 247 23.42 -2.32 -5.06
N CYS A 248 22.76 -3.39 -5.50
CA CYS A 248 22.32 -3.56 -6.89
C CYS A 248 21.42 -2.40 -7.35
N PHE A 249 20.32 -2.18 -6.62
CA PHE A 249 19.38 -1.10 -6.98
C PHE A 249 19.95 0.29 -6.74
N GLY A 250 20.88 0.45 -5.80
CA GLY A 250 21.64 1.69 -5.63
C GLY A 250 22.50 2.05 -6.83
N MET A 251 23.12 1.06 -7.49
CA MET A 251 23.85 1.27 -8.75
C MET A 251 22.90 1.65 -9.90
N LEU A 252 21.70 1.04 -9.96
CA LEU A 252 20.69 1.37 -10.98
C LEU A 252 20.07 2.75 -10.74
N ALA A 253 19.83 3.13 -9.50
CA ALA A 253 19.27 4.42 -9.11
C ALA A 253 20.25 5.58 -9.31
N ARG A 254 21.55 5.31 -9.37
CA ARG A 254 22.61 6.32 -9.58
C ARG A 254 22.51 7.49 -8.55
N LYS A 255 22.35 8.72 -9.04
CA LYS A 255 22.22 9.93 -8.20
C LYS A 255 20.98 9.93 -7.29
N LYS A 256 19.97 9.11 -7.59
CA LYS A 256 18.74 8.99 -6.78
C LYS A 256 18.87 7.95 -5.65
N ARG A 257 20.04 7.34 -5.51
CA ARG A 257 20.30 6.35 -4.46
C ARG A 257 20.10 6.96 -3.08
N THR A 258 19.29 6.32 -2.24
CA THR A 258 19.19 6.66 -0.83
C THR A 258 20.39 6.10 -0.06
N ALA A 259 21.09 6.94 0.70
CA ALA A 259 22.20 6.53 1.52
C ALA A 259 21.73 5.78 2.77
N TYR A 260 22.29 4.60 3.01
CA TYR A 260 22.01 3.82 4.21
C TYR A 260 22.79 4.41 5.41
N ARG A 261 22.06 4.73 6.48
CA ARG A 261 22.62 5.31 7.72
C ARG A 261 22.31 4.45 8.96
N GLY A 262 21.88 3.21 8.77
CA GLY A 262 21.54 2.29 9.85
C GLY A 262 22.75 1.67 10.56
N THR A 263 22.48 0.73 11.47
CA THR A 263 23.50 0.11 12.34
C THR A 263 24.47 -0.81 11.61
N HIS A 264 24.08 -1.34 10.44
CA HIS A 264 24.86 -2.31 9.67
C HIS A 264 25.65 -1.69 8.49
N ARG A 265 26.14 -0.45 8.65
CA ARG A 265 26.80 0.30 7.57
C ARG A 265 28.01 -0.40 6.95
N LEU A 266 28.86 -1.04 7.78
CA LEU A 266 30.03 -1.78 7.30
C LEU A 266 29.62 -3.03 6.51
N LEU A 267 28.64 -3.79 7.02
CA LEU A 267 28.08 -4.94 6.31
C LEU A 267 27.46 -4.51 4.98
N ALA A 268 26.65 -3.46 4.97
CA ALA A 268 26.02 -2.97 3.75
C ALA A 268 27.06 -2.55 2.70
N ALA A 269 28.15 -1.91 3.12
CA ALA A 269 29.25 -1.55 2.23
C ALA A 269 30.00 -2.80 1.72
N ALA A 270 30.29 -3.75 2.60
CA ALA A 270 30.96 -5.01 2.26
C ALA A 270 30.15 -5.89 1.28
N CYS A 271 28.83 -5.71 1.22
CA CYS A 271 27.95 -6.42 0.26
C CYS A 271 27.99 -5.86 -1.17
N TYR A 272 28.87 -4.90 -1.48
CA TYR A 272 28.99 -4.38 -2.85
C TYR A 272 29.25 -5.46 -3.91
N PRO A 273 30.15 -6.44 -3.69
CA PRO A 273 30.34 -7.56 -4.64
C PRO A 273 29.07 -8.39 -4.84
N ILE A 274 28.30 -8.64 -3.78
CA ILE A 274 27.00 -9.33 -3.87
C ILE A 274 26.02 -8.50 -4.74
N GLY A 275 26.05 -7.19 -4.59
CA GLY A 275 25.27 -6.28 -5.44
C GLY A 275 25.62 -6.37 -6.92
N LEU A 276 26.90 -6.53 -7.26
CA LEU A 276 27.34 -6.76 -8.64
C LEU A 276 26.82 -8.10 -9.20
N LEU A 277 26.82 -9.17 -8.39
CA LEU A 277 26.25 -10.45 -8.78
C LEU A 277 24.74 -10.34 -9.03
N PHE A 278 24.00 -9.66 -8.16
CA PHE A 278 22.58 -9.39 -8.40
C PHE A 278 22.35 -8.57 -9.66
N ARG A 279 23.18 -7.56 -9.90
CA ARG A 279 23.06 -6.75 -11.12
C ARG A 279 23.29 -7.59 -12.39
N ALA A 280 24.27 -8.47 -12.38
CA ALA A 280 24.50 -9.39 -13.49
C ALA A 280 23.31 -10.36 -13.67
N TYR A 281 22.80 -10.93 -12.59
CA TYR A 281 21.60 -11.79 -12.61
C TYR A 281 20.38 -11.07 -13.17
N TYR A 282 20.07 -9.89 -12.67
CA TYR A 282 18.91 -9.13 -13.17
C TYR A 282 19.05 -8.75 -14.63
N LYS A 283 20.26 -8.37 -15.07
CA LYS A 283 20.54 -8.08 -16.48
C LYS A 283 20.31 -9.30 -17.38
N LEU A 284 20.85 -10.46 -16.98
CA LEU A 284 20.79 -11.69 -17.80
C LEU A 284 19.40 -12.35 -17.77
N CYS A 285 18.76 -12.41 -16.60
CA CYS A 285 17.54 -13.19 -16.39
C CYS A 285 16.25 -12.37 -16.49
N ARG A 286 16.33 -11.05 -16.30
CA ARG A 286 15.15 -10.16 -16.28
C ARG A 286 15.26 -8.91 -17.15
N GLY A 287 16.37 -8.69 -17.82
CA GLY A 287 16.57 -7.52 -18.68
C GLY A 287 16.59 -6.17 -17.95
N ILE A 288 16.99 -6.16 -16.67
CA ILE A 288 17.05 -4.95 -15.82
C ILE A 288 18.48 -4.39 -15.77
#